data_f9686e759efa6dee7484eedd76fe4ae3
#
_entry.id   f9686e759efa6dee7484eedd76fe4ae3
#
_cell.length_a   1.000
_cell.length_b   1.000
_cell.length_c   1.000
_cell.angle_alpha   90.00
_cell.angle_beta   90.00
_cell.angle_gamma   90.00
#
_symmetry.space_group_name_H-M   'P 1'
#
loop_
_entity.id
_entity.type
_entity.pdbx_description
1 polymer ?
#
loop_
_entity_poly.entity_id
_entity_poly.type
_entity_poly.pdbx_seq_one_letter_code
_entity_poly.pdbx_strand_id
1 'polypeptide(L)'
;MARPFFRSVLVPRRRARCLVNLTGVRPGQRLLDPFCGTGAVLVEAGLLGATAFGSDVDRAMVTGCRANLAFENIAGDVRRIDARTLGDWGLVFDAVVTDLPYGRSSSAHGVHLPDLFRAFLDAAASVVRAGARVVVMAPAGLPEPSNTLFDVITVLRERVNRSLTREIWVLYRR
;
A
#
# COMPACT_ATOMS: atom_id res chain seq x y z
N MET A 1 -22.99 8.46 4.06
CA MET A 1 -22.91 8.57 2.59
C MET A 1 -21.89 7.58 2.05
N ALA A 2 -22.16 6.95 0.90
CA ALA A 2 -21.18 6.08 0.23
C ALA A 2 -20.20 6.93 -0.58
N ARG A 3 -18.93 6.52 -0.65
CA ARG A 3 -17.90 7.18 -1.47
C ARG A 3 -18.29 7.15 -2.95
N PRO A 4 -17.97 8.20 -3.72
CA PRO A 4 -18.42 8.32 -5.12
C PRO A 4 -17.83 7.25 -6.04
N PHE A 5 -16.65 6.69 -5.71
CA PHE A 5 -16.02 5.66 -6.49
C PHE A 5 -15.87 4.37 -5.66
N PHE A 6 -16.84 3.46 -5.82
CA PHE A 6 -16.87 2.17 -5.13
C PHE A 6 -16.57 1.02 -6.09
N ARG A 7 -15.63 0.15 -5.73
CA ARG A 7 -15.46 -1.18 -6.35
C ARG A 7 -15.59 -2.25 -5.28
N SER A 8 -16.19 -3.38 -5.62
CA SER A 8 -16.50 -4.49 -4.72
C SER A 8 -15.27 -5.18 -4.07
N VAL A 9 -14.06 -4.86 -4.52
CA VAL A 9 -12.79 -5.43 -4.02
C VAL A 9 -12.02 -4.36 -3.23
N LEU A 10 -12.69 -3.73 -2.28
CA LEU A 10 -12.04 -2.74 -1.41
C LEU A 10 -11.51 -3.41 -0.14
N VAL A 11 -10.35 -2.94 0.31
CA VAL A 11 -9.89 -3.22 1.66
C VAL A 11 -10.91 -2.62 2.64
N PRO A 12 -11.55 -3.41 3.52
CA PRO A 12 -12.48 -2.88 4.51
C PRO A 12 -11.81 -1.84 5.39
N ARG A 13 -12.54 -0.78 5.79
CA ARG A 13 -12.01 0.34 6.60
C ARG A 13 -11.21 -0.12 7.82
N ARG A 14 -11.73 -1.09 8.58
CA ARG A 14 -11.04 -1.63 9.77
C ARG A 14 -9.68 -2.24 9.42
N ARG A 15 -9.59 -2.94 8.28
CA ARG A 15 -8.33 -3.52 7.82
C ARG A 15 -7.38 -2.44 7.34
N ALA A 16 -7.85 -1.49 6.53
CA ALA A 16 -7.04 -0.34 6.10
C ALA A 16 -6.47 0.42 7.32
N ARG A 17 -7.29 0.68 8.34
CA ARG A 17 -6.85 1.29 9.59
C ARG A 17 -5.79 0.45 10.31
N CYS A 18 -5.98 -0.87 10.37
CA CYS A 18 -5.01 -1.78 10.98
C CYS A 18 -3.65 -1.70 10.25
N LEU A 19 -3.66 -1.77 8.92
CA LEU A 19 -2.44 -1.68 8.11
C LEU A 19 -1.72 -0.34 8.34
N VAL A 20 -2.45 0.79 8.34
CA VAL A 20 -1.86 2.11 8.63
C VAL A 20 -1.26 2.15 10.03
N ASN A 21 -1.94 1.64 11.04
CA ASN A 21 -1.43 1.62 12.43
C ASN A 21 -0.14 0.79 12.55
N LEU A 22 -0.01 -0.31 11.83
CA LEU A 22 1.21 -1.14 11.82
C LEU A 22 2.44 -0.40 11.30
N THR A 23 2.26 0.62 10.44
CA THR A 23 3.37 1.46 9.98
C THR A 23 3.95 2.34 11.07
N GLY A 24 3.17 2.66 12.10
CA GLY A 24 3.55 3.61 13.15
C GLY A 24 3.63 5.06 12.66
N VAL A 25 3.04 5.38 11.50
CA VAL A 25 3.01 6.75 10.96
C VAL A 25 2.28 7.70 11.91
N ARG A 26 2.78 8.92 12.03
CA ARG A 26 2.25 9.97 12.91
C ARG A 26 1.65 11.12 12.09
N PRO A 27 0.79 11.96 12.71
CA PRO A 27 0.30 13.18 12.07
C PRO A 27 1.44 14.02 11.48
N GLY A 28 1.22 14.55 10.27
CA GLY A 28 2.19 15.33 9.51
C GLY A 28 3.25 14.53 8.75
N GLN A 29 3.42 13.25 9.04
CA GLN A 29 4.35 12.38 8.31
C GLN A 29 3.78 11.95 6.96
N ARG A 30 4.68 11.64 6.00
CA ARG A 30 4.34 11.21 4.64
C ARG A 30 4.15 9.69 4.59
N LEU A 31 2.96 9.24 4.21
CA LEU A 31 2.66 7.84 3.99
C LEU A 31 2.37 7.59 2.50
N LEU A 32 3.02 6.59 1.90
CA LEU A 32 2.80 6.16 0.52
C LEU A 32 2.06 4.82 0.47
N ASP A 33 1.04 4.74 -0.40
CA ASP A 33 0.45 3.49 -0.89
C ASP A 33 0.71 3.35 -2.40
N PRO A 34 1.67 2.52 -2.83
CA PRO A 34 2.07 2.38 -4.23
C PRO A 34 1.13 1.49 -5.09
N PHE A 35 0.11 0.89 -4.49
CA PHE A 35 -0.96 0.17 -5.17
C PHE A 35 -2.32 0.64 -4.65
N CYS A 36 -2.51 1.97 -4.65
CA CYS A 36 -3.55 2.62 -3.85
C CYS A 36 -4.98 2.25 -4.27
N GLY A 37 -5.19 1.72 -5.46
CA GLY A 37 -6.51 1.42 -5.97
C GLY A 37 -7.43 2.64 -5.84
N THR A 38 -8.56 2.48 -5.16
CA THR A 38 -9.52 3.57 -4.90
C THR A 38 -9.26 4.34 -3.60
N GLY A 39 -8.12 4.12 -2.93
CA GLY A 39 -7.63 4.94 -1.83
C GLY A 39 -8.13 4.59 -0.44
N ALA A 40 -8.59 3.36 -0.20
CA ALA A 40 -9.10 2.97 1.13
C ALA A 40 -8.07 3.17 2.25
N VAL A 41 -6.82 2.82 1.99
CA VAL A 41 -5.69 2.98 2.93
C VAL A 41 -5.34 4.45 3.11
N LEU A 42 -5.29 5.21 2.02
CA LEU A 42 -4.96 6.64 2.04
C LEU A 42 -5.98 7.47 2.81
N VAL A 43 -7.27 7.12 2.71
CA VAL A 43 -8.31 7.77 3.53
C VAL A 43 -8.07 7.52 5.01
N GLU A 44 -7.76 6.30 5.41
CA GLU A 44 -7.48 5.99 6.82
C GLU A 44 -6.19 6.67 7.32
N ALA A 45 -5.19 6.82 6.45
CA ALA A 45 -3.96 7.58 6.77
C ALA A 45 -4.27 9.07 6.98
N GLY A 46 -5.03 9.69 6.07
CA GLY A 46 -5.45 11.08 6.19
C GLY A 46 -6.29 11.34 7.43
N LEU A 47 -7.20 10.43 7.81
CA LEU A 47 -7.99 10.53 9.04
C LEU A 47 -7.12 10.42 10.32
N LEU A 48 -5.91 9.88 10.24
CA LEU A 48 -4.90 9.89 11.31
C LEU A 48 -4.00 11.14 11.26
N GLY A 49 -4.24 12.04 10.31
CA GLY A 49 -3.44 13.26 10.15
C GLY A 49 -2.13 13.07 9.38
N ALA A 50 -1.88 11.91 8.78
CA ALA A 50 -0.75 11.72 7.89
C ALA A 50 -1.00 12.40 6.54
N THR A 51 0.07 12.85 5.88
CA THR A 51 -0.01 13.33 4.50
C THR A 51 -0.03 12.12 3.57
N ALA A 52 -1.13 11.97 2.83
CA ALA A 52 -1.39 10.78 2.01
C ALA A 52 -0.78 10.92 0.60
N PHE A 53 0.02 9.96 0.20
CA PHE A 53 0.56 9.81 -1.15
C PHE A 53 0.15 8.45 -1.71
N GLY A 54 -0.29 8.42 -2.97
CA GLY A 54 -0.70 7.18 -3.59
C GLY A 54 -0.30 7.07 -5.04
N SER A 55 -0.05 5.84 -5.49
CA SER A 55 0.11 5.57 -6.92
C SER A 55 -0.59 4.28 -7.33
N ASP A 56 -0.93 4.22 -8.59
CA ASP A 56 -1.48 3.05 -9.26
C ASP A 56 -1.13 3.13 -10.75
N VAL A 57 -0.96 1.98 -11.41
CA VAL A 57 -0.74 1.92 -12.87
C VAL A 57 -2.03 2.18 -13.65
N ASP A 58 -3.18 1.87 -13.05
CA ASP A 58 -4.50 2.06 -13.66
C ASP A 58 -4.98 3.51 -13.46
N ARG A 59 -5.14 4.24 -14.58
CA ARG A 59 -5.65 5.61 -14.58
C ARG A 59 -7.02 5.75 -13.92
N ALA A 60 -7.89 4.75 -14.05
CA ALA A 60 -9.22 4.80 -13.46
C ALA A 60 -9.13 4.71 -11.92
N MET A 61 -8.17 3.93 -11.38
CA MET A 61 -7.90 3.85 -9.95
C MET A 61 -7.41 5.19 -9.41
N VAL A 62 -6.43 5.81 -10.09
CA VAL A 62 -5.91 7.13 -9.71
C VAL A 62 -7.03 8.18 -9.67
N THR A 63 -7.88 8.21 -10.70
CA THR A 63 -9.02 9.15 -10.76
C THR A 63 -10.02 8.88 -9.62
N GLY A 64 -10.37 7.62 -9.39
CA GLY A 64 -11.30 7.23 -8.33
C GLY A 64 -10.74 7.51 -6.93
N CYS A 65 -9.44 7.29 -6.74
CA CYS A 65 -8.75 7.60 -5.49
C CYS A 65 -8.81 9.11 -5.18
N ARG A 66 -8.47 9.95 -6.13
CA ARG A 66 -8.57 11.41 -5.99
C ARG A 66 -9.99 11.86 -5.63
N ALA A 67 -11.00 11.32 -6.30
CA ALA A 67 -12.41 11.63 -6.01
C ALA A 67 -12.80 11.20 -4.58
N ASN A 68 -12.34 10.04 -4.13
CA ASN A 68 -12.63 9.56 -2.78
C ASN A 68 -11.90 10.35 -1.69
N LEU A 69 -10.67 10.78 -1.91
CA LEU A 69 -9.94 11.65 -0.98
C LEU A 69 -10.62 13.02 -0.87
N ALA A 70 -10.99 13.62 -2.00
CA ALA A 70 -11.72 14.89 -2.04
C ALA A 70 -13.07 14.78 -1.31
N PHE A 71 -13.82 13.70 -1.49
CA PHE A 71 -15.09 13.47 -0.79
C PHE A 71 -14.94 13.40 0.73
N GLU A 72 -13.84 12.83 1.21
CA GLU A 72 -13.54 12.72 2.65
C GLU A 72 -12.78 13.96 3.18
N ASN A 73 -12.60 15.01 2.37
CA ASN A 73 -11.82 16.21 2.69
C ASN A 73 -10.38 15.93 3.11
N ILE A 74 -9.76 14.93 2.49
CA ILE A 74 -8.37 14.54 2.76
C ILE A 74 -7.47 15.11 1.66
N ALA A 75 -6.50 15.92 2.05
CA ALA A 75 -5.44 16.36 1.16
C ALA A 75 -4.50 15.18 0.85
N GLY A 76 -4.22 14.94 -0.43
CA GLY A 76 -3.32 13.88 -0.86
C GLY A 76 -2.82 14.10 -2.28
N ASP A 77 -1.65 13.57 -2.57
CA ASP A 77 -1.08 13.52 -3.93
C ASP A 77 -1.17 12.08 -4.44
N VAL A 78 -1.91 11.90 -5.53
CA VAL A 78 -2.11 10.59 -6.15
C VAL A 78 -1.65 10.65 -7.59
N ARG A 79 -0.69 9.80 -7.98
CA ARG A 79 -0.07 9.82 -9.31
C ARG A 79 -0.20 8.47 -10.02
N ARG A 80 -0.12 8.50 -11.34
CA ARG A 80 0.01 7.29 -12.14
C ARG A 80 1.50 6.91 -12.22
N ILE A 81 1.95 6.06 -11.29
CA ILE A 81 3.34 5.58 -11.19
C ILE A 81 3.29 4.08 -10.97
N ASP A 82 4.18 3.34 -11.63
CA ASP A 82 4.40 1.92 -11.39
C ASP A 82 5.16 1.73 -10.07
N ALA A 83 4.70 0.82 -9.24
CA ALA A 83 5.34 0.53 -7.95
C ALA A 83 6.78 -0.01 -8.08
N ARG A 84 7.22 -0.34 -9.29
CA ARG A 84 8.59 -0.73 -9.61
C ARG A 84 9.51 0.46 -9.92
N THR A 85 8.93 1.67 -10.07
CA THR A 85 9.67 2.91 -10.40
C THR A 85 9.37 4.03 -9.40
N LEU A 86 9.30 3.71 -8.10
CA LEU A 86 8.94 4.68 -7.05
C LEU A 86 9.88 5.88 -6.96
N GLY A 87 11.11 5.78 -7.46
CA GLY A 87 12.04 6.91 -7.57
C GLY A 87 11.46 8.10 -8.34
N ASP A 88 10.50 7.88 -9.24
CA ASP A 88 9.82 8.92 -10.02
C ASP A 88 9.00 9.90 -9.13
N TRP A 89 8.77 9.55 -7.87
CA TRP A 89 8.17 10.48 -6.90
C TRP A 89 9.07 11.69 -6.62
N GLY A 90 10.40 11.52 -6.61
CA GLY A 90 11.34 12.55 -6.20
C GLY A 90 11.19 12.96 -4.73
N LEU A 91 10.61 12.11 -3.90
CA LEU A 91 10.28 12.33 -2.49
C LEU A 91 10.75 11.15 -1.64
N VAL A 92 10.96 11.41 -0.35
CA VAL A 92 11.21 10.39 0.67
C VAL A 92 10.01 10.31 1.60
N PHE A 93 9.60 9.08 1.94
CA PHE A 93 8.42 8.78 2.74
C PHE A 93 8.80 8.25 4.13
N ASP A 94 7.97 8.59 5.10
CA ASP A 94 8.11 8.16 6.50
C ASP A 94 7.54 6.76 6.74
N ALA A 95 6.65 6.30 5.86
CA ALA A 95 6.06 4.98 5.90
C ALA A 95 5.53 4.58 4.51
N VAL A 96 5.51 3.28 4.26
CA VAL A 96 4.82 2.69 3.10
C VAL A 96 3.85 1.63 3.60
N VAL A 97 2.67 1.59 3.00
CA VAL A 97 1.67 0.56 3.30
C VAL A 97 0.92 0.20 2.03
N THR A 98 0.69 -1.08 1.80
CA THR A 98 -0.04 -1.50 0.61
C THR A 98 -0.69 -2.88 0.73
N ASP A 99 -1.72 -3.10 -0.08
CA ASP A 99 -2.29 -4.42 -0.40
C ASP A 99 -1.86 -4.75 -1.84
N LEU A 100 -0.96 -5.73 -1.99
CA LEU A 100 -0.48 -6.12 -3.32
C LEU A 100 -1.64 -6.61 -4.20
N PRO A 101 -1.62 -6.31 -5.50
CA PRO A 101 -2.66 -6.76 -6.42
C PRO A 101 -2.60 -8.28 -6.61
N TYR A 102 -3.70 -8.97 -6.34
CA TYR A 102 -3.85 -10.41 -6.54
C TYR A 102 -5.29 -10.79 -6.90
N GLY A 103 -5.46 -11.99 -7.46
CA GLY A 103 -6.77 -12.51 -7.86
C GLY A 103 -7.26 -11.99 -9.23
N ARG A 104 -8.46 -12.48 -9.61
CA ARG A 104 -9.02 -12.24 -10.96
C ARG A 104 -9.42 -10.80 -11.25
N SER A 105 -9.57 -9.99 -10.22
CA SER A 105 -10.06 -8.60 -10.33
C SER A 105 -8.94 -7.56 -10.27
N SER A 106 -7.69 -7.99 -10.17
CA SER A 106 -6.54 -7.07 -10.09
C SER A 106 -5.99 -6.76 -11.48
N SER A 107 -5.42 -5.55 -11.64
CA SER A 107 -4.67 -5.14 -12.84
C SER A 107 -3.38 -5.95 -13.06
N ALA A 108 -3.06 -6.88 -12.16
CA ALA A 108 -1.88 -7.75 -12.20
C ALA A 108 -2.09 -9.05 -13.01
N HIS A 109 -3.02 -9.07 -13.97
CA HIS A 109 -3.18 -10.24 -14.85
C HIS A 109 -1.87 -10.60 -15.53
N GLY A 110 -1.34 -11.80 -15.26
CA GLY A 110 -0.11 -12.32 -15.85
C GLY A 110 1.19 -11.89 -15.14
N VAL A 111 1.13 -11.11 -14.07
CA VAL A 111 2.33 -10.76 -13.29
C VAL A 111 2.59 -11.83 -12.24
N HIS A 112 3.82 -12.36 -12.22
CA HIS A 112 4.27 -13.28 -11.18
C HIS A 112 4.44 -12.52 -9.85
N LEU A 113 3.57 -12.78 -8.89
CA LEU A 113 3.47 -12.00 -7.65
C LEU A 113 4.77 -11.93 -6.84
N PRO A 114 5.58 -13.02 -6.71
CA PRO A 114 6.89 -12.95 -6.06
C PRO A 114 7.86 -11.97 -6.72
N ASP A 115 7.86 -11.88 -8.06
CA ASP A 115 8.73 -10.94 -8.78
C ASP A 115 8.27 -9.50 -8.61
N LEU A 116 6.95 -9.27 -8.62
CA LEU A 116 6.38 -7.95 -8.33
C LEU A 116 6.74 -7.52 -6.89
N PHE A 117 6.62 -8.42 -5.92
CA PHE A 117 6.95 -8.14 -4.53
C PHE A 117 8.41 -7.75 -4.37
N ARG A 118 9.33 -8.50 -5.01
CA ARG A 118 10.77 -8.20 -4.98
C ARG A 118 11.06 -6.84 -5.62
N ALA A 119 10.60 -6.62 -6.86
CA ALA A 119 10.84 -5.37 -7.57
C ALA A 119 10.24 -4.15 -6.85
N PHE A 120 9.07 -4.31 -6.23
CA PHE A 120 8.48 -3.28 -5.38
C PHE A 120 9.36 -2.98 -4.16
N LEU A 121 9.87 -3.98 -3.44
CA LEU A 121 10.72 -3.75 -2.27
C LEU A 121 12.03 -3.06 -2.66
N ASP A 122 12.63 -3.43 -3.79
CA ASP A 122 13.83 -2.77 -4.31
C ASP A 122 13.55 -1.28 -4.61
N ALA A 123 12.42 -0.98 -5.25
CA ALA A 123 12.00 0.39 -5.51
C ALA A 123 11.65 1.15 -4.22
N ALA A 124 10.96 0.51 -3.26
CA ALA A 124 10.60 1.12 -1.98
C ALA A 124 11.83 1.51 -1.17
N ALA A 125 12.91 0.72 -1.24
CA ALA A 125 14.16 1.04 -0.56
C ALA A 125 14.78 2.38 -0.96
N SER A 126 14.50 2.86 -2.18
CA SER A 126 15.02 4.15 -2.68
C SER A 126 14.24 5.37 -2.19
N VAL A 127 13.00 5.17 -1.73
CA VAL A 127 12.08 6.26 -1.36
C VAL A 127 11.63 6.23 0.10
N VAL A 128 12.01 5.20 0.84
CA VAL A 128 11.69 5.07 2.26
C VAL A 128 12.92 5.40 3.09
N ARG A 129 12.78 6.30 4.07
CA ARG A 129 13.89 6.65 4.96
C ARG A 129 14.33 5.46 5.82
N ALA A 130 15.59 5.44 6.21
CA ALA A 130 16.07 4.51 7.23
C ALA A 130 15.25 4.66 8.54
N GLY A 131 14.98 3.57 9.20
CA GLY A 131 14.16 3.55 10.42
C GLY A 131 12.64 3.52 10.17
N ALA A 132 12.17 3.63 8.92
CA ALA A 132 10.76 3.57 8.60
C ALA A 132 10.24 2.14 8.43
N ARG A 133 8.92 1.98 8.56
CA ARG A 133 8.27 0.70 8.32
C ARG A 133 7.62 0.64 6.94
N VAL A 134 7.70 -0.53 6.34
CA VAL A 134 6.97 -0.91 5.13
C VAL A 134 6.02 -2.04 5.51
N VAL A 135 4.71 -1.82 5.34
CA VAL A 135 3.67 -2.81 5.66
C VAL A 135 3.05 -3.30 4.37
N VAL A 136 3.13 -4.60 4.12
CA VAL A 136 2.63 -5.21 2.88
C VAL A 136 1.65 -6.30 3.22
N MET A 137 0.42 -6.18 2.73
CA MET A 137 -0.55 -7.26 2.74
C MET A 137 -0.53 -8.00 1.40
N ALA A 138 -0.52 -9.33 1.45
CA ALA A 138 -0.49 -10.19 0.27
C ALA A 138 -1.13 -11.55 0.55
N PRO A 139 -1.43 -12.37 -0.47
CA PRO A 139 -1.73 -13.79 -0.26
C PRO A 139 -0.55 -14.49 0.42
N ALA A 140 -0.85 -15.47 1.27
CA ALA A 140 0.18 -16.29 1.91
C ALA A 140 1.02 -17.06 0.88
N GLY A 141 2.31 -17.25 1.22
CA GLY A 141 3.24 -18.03 0.40
C GLY A 141 4.18 -17.18 -0.45
N LEU A 142 4.26 -15.87 -0.21
CA LEU A 142 5.36 -15.08 -0.77
C LEU A 142 6.69 -15.52 -0.13
N PRO A 143 7.78 -15.53 -0.91
CA PRO A 143 9.10 -15.76 -0.35
C PRO A 143 9.47 -14.63 0.61
N GLU A 144 10.25 -15.00 1.65
CA GLU A 144 10.83 -13.97 2.52
C GLU A 144 11.66 -12.98 1.70
N PRO A 145 11.60 -11.67 2.01
CA PRO A 145 12.40 -10.68 1.31
C PRO A 145 13.88 -11.02 1.36
N SER A 146 14.47 -11.28 0.20
CA SER A 146 15.93 -11.51 0.06
C SER A 146 16.74 -10.22 0.06
N ASN A 147 16.04 -9.07 0.07
CA ASN A 147 16.64 -7.75 0.06
C ASN A 147 17.24 -7.46 1.45
N THR A 148 18.55 -7.28 1.51
CA THR A 148 19.29 -6.96 2.75
C THR A 148 18.97 -5.58 3.33
N LEU A 149 18.18 -4.77 2.61
CA LEU A 149 17.81 -3.42 3.02
C LEU A 149 16.60 -3.39 3.98
N PHE A 150 15.91 -4.52 4.14
CA PHE A 150 14.78 -4.64 5.06
C PHE A 150 14.96 -5.79 6.04
N ASP A 151 14.59 -5.55 7.30
CA ASP A 151 14.42 -6.59 8.30
C ASP A 151 12.94 -6.94 8.42
N VAL A 152 12.61 -8.23 8.52
CA VAL A 152 11.25 -8.68 8.82
C VAL A 152 11.03 -8.57 10.33
N ILE A 153 10.16 -7.63 10.75
CA ILE A 153 9.79 -7.50 12.17
C ILE A 153 8.81 -8.61 12.56
N THR A 154 7.78 -8.81 11.75
CA THR A 154 6.75 -9.84 11.99
C THR A 154 5.96 -10.11 10.72
N VAL A 155 5.34 -11.28 10.67
CA VAL A 155 4.37 -11.67 9.64
C VAL A 155 3.09 -12.11 10.35
N LEU A 156 2.03 -11.36 10.17
CA LEU A 156 0.70 -11.67 10.71
C LEU A 156 -0.09 -12.44 9.66
N ARG A 157 -0.88 -13.43 10.08
CA ARG A 157 -1.71 -14.24 9.19
C ARG A 157 -3.19 -14.03 9.47
N GLU A 158 -3.96 -13.79 8.40
CA GLU A 158 -5.41 -13.68 8.44
C GLU A 158 -6.03 -14.73 7.51
N ARG A 159 -6.81 -15.66 8.06
CA ARG A 159 -7.61 -16.58 7.25
C ARG A 159 -8.88 -15.88 6.79
N VAL A 160 -8.98 -15.59 5.50
CA VAL A 160 -10.13 -14.89 4.92
C VAL A 160 -11.26 -15.87 4.61
N ASN A 161 -10.93 -17.04 4.02
CA ASN A 161 -11.86 -18.12 3.71
C ASN A 161 -11.10 -19.45 3.53
N ARG A 162 -11.77 -20.48 2.99
CA ARG A 162 -11.17 -21.82 2.81
C ARG A 162 -9.97 -21.82 1.86
N SER A 163 -9.96 -20.95 0.86
CA SER A 163 -8.93 -20.92 -0.21
C SER A 163 -7.96 -19.73 -0.11
N LEU A 164 -8.20 -18.77 0.79
CA LEU A 164 -7.40 -17.57 0.91
C LEU A 164 -6.96 -17.32 2.34
N THR A 165 -5.68 -17.38 2.57
CA THR A 165 -4.99 -16.82 3.74
C THR A 165 -4.17 -15.62 3.25
N ARG A 166 -4.19 -14.53 3.98
CA ARG A 166 -3.36 -13.35 3.76
C ARG A 166 -2.24 -13.30 4.78
N GLU A 167 -1.13 -12.75 4.36
CA GLU A 167 0.00 -12.39 5.22
C GLU A 167 0.15 -10.88 5.21
N ILE A 168 0.39 -10.31 6.38
CA ILE A 168 0.74 -8.90 6.56
C ILE A 168 2.18 -8.87 7.04
N TRP A 169 3.07 -8.48 6.16
CA TRP A 169 4.49 -8.33 6.41
C TRP A 169 4.74 -6.93 6.99
N VAL A 170 5.36 -6.87 8.16
CA VAL A 170 5.85 -5.63 8.75
C VAL A 170 7.36 -5.63 8.63
N LEU A 171 7.86 -4.77 7.78
CA LEU A 171 9.28 -4.66 7.44
C LEU A 171 9.84 -3.36 8.03
N TYR A 172 11.13 -3.39 8.35
CA TYR A 172 11.88 -2.23 8.84
C TYR A 172 13.01 -1.90 7.88
N ARG A 173 13.13 -0.65 7.46
CA ARG A 173 14.20 -0.16 6.58
C ARG A 173 15.46 0.05 7.42
N ARG A 174 16.51 -0.70 7.12
CA ARG A 174 17.84 -0.51 7.74
C ARG A 174 18.43 0.84 7.44
#